data_4e3cb4dbad3bd91d7f8ccedf20dfb0b2
#
_entry.id   4e3cb4dbad3bd91d7f8ccedf20dfb0b2
#
_cell.length_a   1.000
_cell.length_b   1.000
_cell.length_c   1.000
_cell.angle_alpha   90.00
_cell.angle_beta   90.00
_cell.angle_gamma   90.00
#
_symmetry.space_group_name_H-M   'P 1'
#
loop_
_entity.id
_entity.type
_entity.pdbx_description
1 polymer ?
#
loop_
_entity_poly.entity_id
_entity_poly.type
_entity_poly.pdbx_seq_one_letter_code
_entity_poly.pdbx_strand_id
1 'polypeptide(L)'
;DVTRKIMETTPIPIIVVSASCLVDDVQRAFQLIEAGALTAIPKPIMTTAPDFETLASRLKQTVKDMSQVKVVRRWTKDRMEKIAPQAISSTSLTRLPGHHELDLIVIGASTGGPAAVANILKDLPANYPLPLVLVQHIAPGFLAGMVEWLSGSLKLKVKIAEDGETLKAGTLYLPQEGKHLTVNPRKVLKISQG
;
A
#
# COMPACT_ATOMS: atom_id res chain seq x y z
N ASP A 1 0.94 -21.24 -4.30
CA ASP A 1 1.64 -20.18 -3.58
C ASP A 1 1.76 -20.57 -2.10
N VAL A 2 3.00 -20.75 -1.63
CA VAL A 2 3.32 -21.21 -0.27
C VAL A 2 2.77 -20.24 0.80
N THR A 3 2.93 -18.93 0.60
CA THR A 3 2.45 -17.89 1.52
C THR A 3 0.95 -18.04 1.77
N ARG A 4 0.17 -18.16 0.70
CA ARG A 4 -1.28 -18.33 0.80
C ARG A 4 -1.64 -19.60 1.56
N LYS A 5 -0.99 -20.73 1.25
CA LYS A 5 -1.24 -22.00 1.92
C LYS A 5 -0.95 -21.93 3.43
N ILE A 6 0.14 -21.29 3.83
CA ILE A 6 0.46 -21.07 5.24
C ILE A 6 -0.63 -20.23 5.91
N MET A 7 -1.04 -19.13 5.28
CA MET A 7 -2.04 -18.22 5.85
C MET A 7 -3.45 -18.83 5.91
N GLU A 8 -3.75 -19.82 5.08
CA GLU A 8 -5.02 -20.57 5.09
C GLU A 8 -5.01 -21.73 6.10
N THR A 9 -3.87 -22.35 6.35
CA THR A 9 -3.78 -23.55 7.21
C THR A 9 -3.33 -23.23 8.63
N THR A 10 -2.16 -22.63 8.75
CA THR A 10 -1.49 -22.34 10.03
C THR A 10 -0.90 -20.93 9.95
N PRO A 11 -1.72 -19.88 10.08
CA PRO A 11 -1.26 -18.50 9.87
C PRO A 11 -0.16 -18.12 10.86
N ILE A 12 0.95 -17.67 10.32
CA ILE A 12 2.09 -17.12 11.05
C ILE A 12 2.52 -15.80 10.41
N PRO A 13 3.20 -14.89 11.16
CA PRO A 13 3.77 -13.69 10.56
C PRO A 13 4.79 -14.04 9.48
N ILE A 14 4.60 -13.51 8.27
CA ILE A 14 5.48 -13.75 7.11
C ILE A 14 6.08 -12.42 6.67
N ILE A 15 7.41 -12.38 6.56
CA ILE A 15 8.17 -11.25 5.99
C ILE A 15 8.81 -11.74 4.69
N VAL A 16 8.61 -10.99 3.62
CA VAL A 16 9.27 -11.25 2.33
C VAL A 16 10.61 -10.53 2.32
N VAL A 17 11.69 -11.25 2.06
CA VAL A 17 13.03 -10.69 1.91
C VAL A 17 13.45 -10.85 0.45
N SER A 18 13.47 -9.75 -0.30
CA SER A 18 13.81 -9.74 -1.73
C SER A 18 15.30 -9.44 -1.95
N ALA A 19 15.93 -10.20 -2.82
CA ALA A 19 17.34 -9.98 -3.18
C ALA A 19 17.53 -8.84 -4.21
N SER A 20 16.45 -8.39 -4.84
CA SER A 20 16.46 -7.40 -5.92
C SER A 20 15.39 -6.34 -5.68
N CYS A 21 15.71 -5.11 -6.06
CA CYS A 21 14.77 -3.98 -6.12
C CYS A 21 14.28 -3.74 -7.56
N LEU A 22 14.48 -4.69 -8.48
CA LEU A 22 13.89 -4.61 -9.81
C LEU A 22 12.38 -4.62 -9.72
N VAL A 23 11.73 -3.89 -10.60
CA VAL A 23 10.27 -3.67 -10.56
C VAL A 23 9.50 -4.98 -10.52
N ASP A 24 9.88 -5.97 -11.35
CA ASP A 24 9.23 -7.29 -11.40
C ASP A 24 9.34 -8.07 -10.06
N ASP A 25 10.50 -8.01 -9.40
CA ASP A 25 10.72 -8.70 -8.13
C ASP A 25 9.96 -8.02 -6.99
N VAL A 26 9.89 -6.69 -7.03
CA VAL A 26 9.09 -5.91 -6.08
C VAL A 26 7.60 -6.16 -6.30
N GLN A 27 7.15 -6.22 -7.54
CA GLN A 27 5.76 -6.57 -7.88
C GLN A 27 5.38 -7.96 -7.34
N ARG A 28 6.27 -8.96 -7.50
CA ARG A 28 6.09 -10.29 -6.89
C ARG A 28 6.01 -10.23 -5.37
N ALA A 29 6.83 -9.39 -4.73
CA ALA A 29 6.77 -9.20 -3.29
C ALA A 29 5.41 -8.64 -2.84
N PHE A 30 4.81 -7.71 -3.59
CA PHE A 30 3.45 -7.22 -3.32
C PHE A 30 2.37 -8.28 -3.54
N GLN A 31 2.51 -9.16 -4.52
CA GLN A 31 1.63 -10.32 -4.67
C GLN A 31 1.69 -11.26 -3.45
N LEU A 32 2.87 -11.41 -2.83
CA LEU A 32 3.01 -12.18 -1.59
C LEU A 32 2.39 -11.45 -0.39
N ILE A 33 2.45 -10.13 -0.33
CA ILE A 33 1.73 -9.32 0.66
C ILE A 33 0.21 -9.49 0.47
N GLU A 34 -0.28 -9.48 -0.75
CA GLU A 34 -1.68 -9.77 -1.06
C GLU A 34 -2.07 -11.20 -0.63
N ALA A 35 -1.17 -12.17 -0.77
CA ALA A 35 -1.37 -13.53 -0.30
C ALA A 35 -1.34 -13.68 1.23
N GLY A 36 -0.89 -12.65 1.96
CA GLY A 36 -0.94 -12.58 3.43
C GLY A 36 0.37 -12.29 4.14
N ALA A 37 1.47 -12.07 3.43
CA ALA A 37 2.69 -11.58 4.06
C ALA A 37 2.47 -10.18 4.65
N LEU A 38 3.11 -9.88 5.77
CA LEU A 38 2.93 -8.62 6.49
C LEU A 38 3.67 -7.45 5.82
N THR A 39 4.86 -7.73 5.29
CA THR A 39 5.70 -6.72 4.66
C THR A 39 6.75 -7.37 3.75
N ALA A 40 7.39 -6.54 2.93
CA ALA A 40 8.54 -6.92 2.11
C ALA A 40 9.68 -5.94 2.35
N ILE A 41 10.90 -6.45 2.40
CA ILE A 41 12.12 -5.68 2.65
C ILE A 41 13.25 -6.15 1.73
N PRO A 42 14.21 -5.28 1.38
CA PRO A 42 15.39 -5.69 0.65
C PRO A 42 16.28 -6.60 1.51
N LYS A 43 16.87 -7.60 0.87
CA LYS A 43 17.89 -8.46 1.49
C LYS A 43 19.17 -7.66 1.68
N PRO A 44 19.76 -7.63 2.89
CA PRO A 44 21.11 -7.10 3.05
C PRO A 44 22.09 -7.94 2.21
N ILE A 45 22.64 -7.35 1.16
CA ILE A 45 23.57 -8.01 0.24
C ILE A 45 24.94 -7.37 0.43
N MET A 46 25.97 -8.20 0.58
CA MET A 46 27.38 -7.85 0.74
C MET A 46 27.73 -7.13 2.06
N THR A 47 28.45 -7.81 2.90
CA THR A 47 28.95 -7.33 4.20
C THR A 47 29.91 -6.13 4.12
N THR A 48 30.39 -5.79 2.93
CA THR A 48 31.31 -4.67 2.68
C THR A 48 30.61 -3.41 2.14
N ALA A 49 29.30 -3.47 1.86
CA ALA A 49 28.56 -2.30 1.41
C ALA A 49 28.32 -1.33 2.58
N PRO A 50 28.47 -0.01 2.39
CA PRO A 50 28.28 0.99 3.45
C PRO A 50 26.90 0.92 4.12
N ASP A 51 25.90 0.44 3.41
CA ASP A 51 24.52 0.34 3.90
C ASP A 51 24.18 -1.01 4.56
N PHE A 52 25.13 -1.98 4.59
CA PHE A 52 24.85 -3.32 5.11
C PHE A 52 24.37 -3.31 6.56
N GLU A 53 25.06 -2.60 7.44
CA GLU A 53 24.70 -2.52 8.86
C GLU A 53 23.32 -1.88 9.07
N THR A 54 23.01 -0.87 8.29
CA THR A 54 21.69 -0.20 8.31
C THR A 54 20.58 -1.16 7.87
N LEU A 55 20.78 -1.86 6.77
CA LEU A 55 19.82 -2.84 6.24
C LEU A 55 19.67 -4.05 7.18
N ALA A 56 20.77 -4.54 7.74
CA ALA A 56 20.74 -5.64 8.69
C ALA A 56 20.02 -5.25 9.99
N SER A 57 20.27 -4.06 10.51
CA SER A 57 19.57 -3.54 11.69
C SER A 57 18.09 -3.35 11.43
N ARG A 58 17.72 -2.83 10.26
CA ARG A 58 16.34 -2.70 9.82
C ARG A 58 15.64 -4.05 9.69
N LEU A 59 16.30 -5.06 9.12
CA LEU A 59 15.77 -6.42 9.05
C LEU A 59 15.49 -6.98 10.45
N LYS A 60 16.48 -6.89 11.36
CA LYS A 60 16.32 -7.36 12.75
C LYS A 60 15.15 -6.66 13.46
N GLN A 61 15.02 -5.34 13.29
CA GLN A 61 13.93 -4.58 13.89
C GLN A 61 12.58 -5.00 13.28
N THR A 62 12.50 -5.11 11.95
CA THR A 62 11.28 -5.55 11.27
C THR A 62 10.85 -6.95 11.74
N VAL A 63 11.78 -7.88 11.91
CA VAL A 63 11.45 -9.23 12.43
C VAL A 63 10.87 -9.14 13.84
N LYS A 64 11.48 -8.34 14.73
CA LYS A 64 10.96 -8.12 16.09
C LYS A 64 9.55 -7.53 16.09
N ASP A 65 9.34 -6.48 15.31
CA ASP A 65 8.05 -5.78 15.25
C ASP A 65 6.95 -6.69 14.67
N MET A 66 7.26 -7.39 13.58
CA MET A 66 6.31 -8.28 12.92
C MET A 66 6.01 -9.55 13.72
N SER A 67 6.93 -10.02 14.56
CA SER A 67 6.70 -11.19 15.43
C SER A 67 5.57 -10.96 16.44
N GLN A 68 5.27 -9.71 16.76
CA GLN A 68 4.20 -9.33 17.71
C GLN A 68 2.84 -9.15 17.01
N VAL A 69 2.81 -9.14 15.68
CA VAL A 69 1.56 -8.94 14.93
C VAL A 69 0.73 -10.21 14.96
N LYS A 70 -0.47 -10.11 15.52
CA LYS A 70 -1.44 -11.22 15.47
C LYS A 70 -1.99 -11.33 14.06
N VAL A 71 -1.67 -12.44 13.39
CA VAL A 71 -2.24 -12.77 12.08
C VAL A 71 -3.49 -13.61 12.26
N VAL A 72 -4.47 -13.35 11.42
CA VAL A 72 -5.73 -14.12 11.40
C VAL A 72 -5.75 -15.03 10.18
N ARG A 73 -6.42 -16.17 10.33
CA ARG A 73 -6.59 -17.13 9.23
C ARG A 73 -7.32 -16.45 8.06
N ARG A 74 -6.71 -16.47 6.89
CA ARG A 74 -7.39 -16.06 5.67
C ARG A 74 -8.35 -17.16 5.24
N TRP A 75 -9.59 -16.79 5.07
CA TRP A 75 -10.63 -17.69 4.58
C TRP A 75 -10.50 -17.83 3.06
N THR A 76 -10.73 -19.02 2.53
CA THR A 76 -10.83 -19.23 1.08
C THR A 76 -11.98 -18.39 0.51
N LYS A 77 -11.87 -17.96 -0.76
CA LYS A 77 -12.92 -17.19 -1.44
C LYS A 77 -14.31 -17.80 -1.30
N ASP A 78 -14.43 -19.12 -1.42
CA ASP A 78 -15.70 -19.85 -1.29
C ASP A 78 -16.39 -19.69 0.08
N ARG A 79 -15.63 -19.38 1.11
CA ARG A 79 -16.17 -19.16 2.45
C ARG A 79 -16.49 -17.69 2.71
N MET A 80 -15.82 -16.77 2.04
CA MET A 80 -16.16 -15.35 2.07
C MET A 80 -17.47 -15.05 1.34
N GLU A 81 -17.77 -15.75 0.25
CA GLU A 81 -19.05 -15.60 -0.47
C GLU A 81 -20.25 -16.10 0.34
N LYS A 82 -20.03 -17.06 1.26
CA LYS A 82 -21.08 -17.54 2.18
C LYS A 82 -21.33 -16.64 3.37
N ILE A 83 -20.40 -15.76 3.70
CA ILE A 83 -20.56 -14.65 4.64
C ILE A 83 -20.71 -13.40 3.78
N ALA A 84 -21.76 -13.36 2.96
CA ALA A 84 -22.12 -12.11 2.29
C ALA A 84 -22.21 -11.04 3.38
N PRO A 85 -21.46 -9.92 3.29
CA PRO A 85 -21.73 -8.79 4.15
C PRO A 85 -23.22 -8.51 3.94
N GLN A 86 -24.00 -8.57 5.00
CA GLN A 86 -25.32 -7.95 4.94
C GLN A 86 -25.07 -6.60 4.31
N ALA A 87 -25.62 -6.41 3.13
CA ALA A 87 -25.53 -5.13 2.44
C ALA A 87 -25.89 -4.12 3.52
N ILE A 88 -24.89 -3.35 3.95
CA ILE A 88 -25.16 -2.16 4.75
C ILE A 88 -26.07 -1.40 3.80
N SER A 89 -27.38 -1.51 4.07
CA SER A 89 -28.38 -0.75 3.35
C SER A 89 -27.77 0.62 3.22
N SER A 90 -27.67 1.10 2.00
CA SER A 90 -27.18 2.45 1.71
C SER A 90 -28.06 3.40 2.51
N THR A 91 -27.77 3.48 3.81
CA THR A 91 -28.30 4.51 4.68
C THR A 91 -27.87 5.77 3.98
N SER A 92 -28.81 6.42 3.35
CA SER A 92 -28.61 7.71 2.72
C SER A 92 -27.65 8.48 3.61
N LEU A 93 -26.44 8.71 3.13
CA LEU A 93 -25.51 9.56 3.84
C LEU A 93 -26.22 10.90 3.95
N THR A 94 -26.91 11.07 5.08
CA THR A 94 -27.57 12.32 5.42
C THR A 94 -26.46 13.35 5.34
N ARG A 95 -26.53 14.26 4.38
CA ARG A 95 -25.60 15.38 4.27
C ARG A 95 -25.55 16.04 5.62
N LEU A 96 -24.44 15.87 6.33
CA LEU A 96 -24.21 16.60 7.57
C LEU A 96 -24.25 18.10 7.23
N PRO A 97 -24.99 18.93 7.99
CA PRO A 97 -25.01 20.37 7.78
C PRO A 97 -23.58 20.91 7.91
N GLY A 98 -23.09 21.66 6.93
CA GLY A 98 -21.73 22.21 6.92
C GLY A 98 -20.74 21.51 5.99
N HIS A 99 -21.21 20.79 4.97
CA HIS A 99 -20.34 20.16 3.99
C HIS A 99 -19.50 21.19 3.23
N HIS A 100 -18.24 21.31 3.63
CA HIS A 100 -17.21 21.70 2.68
C HIS A 100 -17.13 20.60 1.62
N GLU A 101 -17.17 20.95 0.34
CA GLU A 101 -16.96 20.00 -0.72
C GLU A 101 -15.60 19.32 -0.48
N LEU A 102 -15.60 18.00 -0.39
CA LEU A 102 -14.35 17.27 -0.28
C LEU A 102 -13.55 17.44 -1.58
N ASP A 103 -12.33 17.87 -1.46
CA ASP A 103 -11.46 18.17 -2.58
C ASP A 103 -10.38 17.13 -2.83
N LEU A 104 -10.08 16.31 -1.82
CA LEU A 104 -8.97 15.38 -1.80
C LEU A 104 -9.19 14.31 -0.72
N ILE A 105 -8.80 13.08 -1.02
CA ILE A 105 -8.70 12.01 -0.03
C ILE A 105 -7.21 11.73 0.22
N VAL A 106 -6.80 11.75 1.49
CA VAL A 106 -5.44 11.37 1.89
C VAL A 106 -5.50 10.11 2.75
N ILE A 107 -4.68 9.13 2.40
CA ILE A 107 -4.58 7.84 3.07
C ILE A 107 -3.15 7.72 3.62
N GLY A 108 -3.02 7.57 4.94
CA GLY A 108 -1.77 7.20 5.59
C GLY A 108 -1.76 5.72 5.92
N ALA A 109 -0.72 4.99 5.55
CA ALA A 109 -0.63 3.56 5.79
C ALA A 109 0.81 3.10 6.10
N SER A 110 0.92 1.97 6.80
CA SER A 110 2.19 1.35 7.17
C SER A 110 2.07 -0.18 7.05
N THR A 111 2.43 -0.95 8.06
CA THR A 111 2.35 -2.43 8.07
C THR A 111 0.94 -2.91 7.72
N GLY A 112 0.86 -3.83 6.75
CA GLY A 112 -0.42 -4.32 6.21
C GLY A 112 -1.16 -3.33 5.30
N GLY A 113 -0.64 -2.08 5.20
CA GLY A 113 -1.21 -1.01 4.39
C GLY A 113 -1.43 -1.38 2.93
N PRO A 114 -0.45 -1.93 2.22
CA PRO A 114 -0.60 -2.20 0.79
C PRO A 114 -1.82 -3.06 0.47
N ALA A 115 -1.98 -4.20 1.15
CA ALA A 115 -3.13 -5.09 0.95
C ALA A 115 -4.45 -4.44 1.36
N ALA A 116 -4.47 -3.69 2.47
CA ALA A 116 -5.67 -3.00 2.94
C ALA A 116 -6.10 -1.90 1.97
N VAL A 117 -5.16 -1.08 1.50
CA VAL A 117 -5.40 0.00 0.53
C VAL A 117 -5.91 -0.57 -0.79
N ALA A 118 -5.27 -1.60 -1.33
CA ALA A 118 -5.74 -2.25 -2.55
C ALA A 118 -7.16 -2.79 -2.38
N ASN A 119 -7.47 -3.41 -1.24
CA ASN A 119 -8.81 -3.93 -0.98
C ASN A 119 -9.89 -2.84 -0.84
N ILE A 120 -9.55 -1.69 -0.24
CA ILE A 120 -10.48 -0.55 -0.10
C ILE A 120 -10.71 0.12 -1.46
N LEU A 121 -9.67 0.29 -2.28
CA LEU A 121 -9.74 1.08 -3.50
C LEU A 121 -10.13 0.28 -4.75
N LYS A 122 -10.07 -1.05 -4.75
CA LYS A 122 -10.35 -1.91 -5.92
C LYS A 122 -11.75 -1.71 -6.53
N ASP A 123 -12.71 -1.34 -5.69
CA ASP A 123 -14.11 -1.18 -6.10
C ASP A 123 -14.42 0.26 -6.57
N LEU A 124 -13.49 1.20 -6.40
CA LEU A 124 -13.66 2.57 -6.90
C LEU A 124 -13.61 2.58 -8.44
N PRO A 125 -14.51 3.33 -9.09
CA PRO A 125 -14.52 3.44 -10.55
C PRO A 125 -13.34 4.28 -11.06
N ALA A 126 -12.93 4.09 -12.32
CA ALA A 126 -11.85 4.86 -12.95
C ALA A 126 -12.13 6.38 -12.97
N ASN A 127 -13.39 6.76 -13.06
CA ASN A 127 -13.86 8.16 -13.04
C ASN A 127 -14.25 8.65 -11.64
N TYR A 128 -13.64 8.10 -10.58
CA TYR A 128 -13.89 8.53 -9.21
C TYR A 128 -13.71 10.06 -9.10
N PRO A 129 -14.66 10.80 -8.48
CA PRO A 129 -14.70 12.25 -8.61
C PRO A 129 -13.60 13.01 -7.86
N LEU A 130 -12.86 12.36 -6.99
CA LEU A 130 -11.82 13.00 -6.20
C LEU A 130 -10.44 12.45 -6.57
N PRO A 131 -9.38 13.28 -6.45
CA PRO A 131 -8.01 12.79 -6.38
C PRO A 131 -7.73 12.10 -5.04
N LEU A 132 -6.79 11.16 -5.03
CA LEU A 132 -6.36 10.46 -3.83
C LEU A 132 -4.84 10.59 -3.68
N VAL A 133 -4.36 10.72 -2.45
CA VAL A 133 -2.94 10.65 -2.11
C VAL A 133 -2.74 9.52 -1.12
N LEU A 134 -1.80 8.64 -1.40
CA LEU A 134 -1.40 7.55 -0.52
C LEU A 134 0.01 7.81 0.00
N VAL A 135 0.14 7.96 1.32
CA VAL A 135 1.43 7.97 2.01
C VAL A 135 1.60 6.61 2.68
N GLN A 136 2.46 5.78 2.10
CA GLN A 136 2.76 4.43 2.58
C GLN A 136 4.21 4.36 3.06
N HIS A 137 4.40 3.91 4.30
CA HIS A 137 5.74 3.59 4.77
C HIS A 137 6.25 2.33 4.05
N ILE A 138 7.23 2.51 3.19
CA ILE A 138 7.76 1.48 2.30
C ILE A 138 9.29 1.47 2.31
N ALA A 139 9.89 0.32 2.04
CA ALA A 139 11.34 0.21 1.94
C ALA A 139 11.87 0.96 0.70
N PRO A 140 13.07 1.58 0.78
CA PRO A 140 13.71 2.18 -0.38
C PRO A 140 13.80 1.22 -1.57
N GLY A 141 13.52 1.73 -2.78
CA GLY A 141 13.51 0.96 -4.02
C GLY A 141 12.21 0.19 -4.30
N PHE A 142 11.23 0.20 -3.39
CA PHE A 142 9.98 -0.55 -3.57
C PHE A 142 8.83 0.29 -4.15
N LEU A 143 9.00 1.60 -4.25
CA LEU A 143 7.91 2.50 -4.66
C LEU A 143 7.41 2.22 -6.09
N ALA A 144 8.33 2.05 -7.05
CA ALA A 144 7.96 1.81 -8.45
C ALA A 144 7.15 0.51 -8.60
N GLY A 145 7.61 -0.58 -7.99
CA GLY A 145 6.89 -1.85 -8.03
C GLY A 145 5.54 -1.81 -7.31
N MET A 146 5.41 -0.99 -6.25
CA MET A 146 4.12 -0.77 -5.60
C MET A 146 3.14 -0.04 -6.52
N VAL A 147 3.61 0.99 -7.21
CA VAL A 147 2.78 1.73 -8.19
C VAL A 147 2.31 0.80 -9.29
N GLU A 148 3.18 -0.04 -9.83
CA GLU A 148 2.83 -0.98 -10.88
C GLU A 148 1.85 -2.04 -10.40
N TRP A 149 2.09 -2.63 -9.22
CA TRP A 149 1.17 -3.58 -8.61
C TRP A 149 -0.22 -2.98 -8.35
N LEU A 150 -0.30 -1.76 -7.79
CA LEU A 150 -1.57 -1.05 -7.58
C LEU A 150 -2.24 -0.73 -8.92
N SER A 151 -1.49 -0.32 -9.95
CA SER A 151 -2.03 -0.05 -11.29
C SER A 151 -2.67 -1.28 -11.92
N GLY A 152 -2.11 -2.47 -11.66
CA GLY A 152 -2.70 -3.74 -12.11
C GLY A 152 -3.92 -4.20 -11.28
N SER A 153 -4.06 -3.69 -10.05
CA SER A 153 -5.11 -4.11 -9.11
C SER A 153 -6.30 -3.14 -9.04
N LEU A 154 -6.11 -1.89 -9.43
CA LEU A 154 -7.09 -0.81 -9.31
C LEU A 154 -7.57 -0.35 -10.70
N LYS A 155 -8.79 0.20 -10.73
CA LYS A 155 -9.32 0.89 -11.92
C LYS A 155 -8.86 2.36 -11.98
N LEU A 156 -8.39 2.91 -10.87
CA LEU A 156 -7.85 4.26 -10.77
C LEU A 156 -6.52 4.36 -11.52
N LYS A 157 -6.20 5.54 -12.03
CA LYS A 157 -4.83 5.83 -12.47
C LYS A 157 -3.92 5.91 -11.26
N VAL A 158 -2.82 5.17 -11.23
CA VAL A 158 -1.84 5.21 -10.14
C VAL A 158 -0.53 5.77 -10.65
N LYS A 159 0.08 6.71 -9.92
CA LYS A 159 1.36 7.30 -10.33
C LYS A 159 2.15 7.87 -9.14
N ILE A 160 3.45 8.02 -9.33
CA ILE A 160 4.29 8.82 -8.46
C ILE A 160 4.01 10.30 -8.76
N ALA A 161 3.85 11.09 -7.70
CA ALA A 161 3.59 12.53 -7.78
C ALA A 161 4.77 13.29 -8.42
N GLU A 162 4.45 14.30 -9.22
CA GLU A 162 5.41 15.19 -9.84
C GLU A 162 5.28 16.61 -9.23
N ASP A 163 6.42 17.32 -9.13
CA ASP A 163 6.42 18.69 -8.62
C ASP A 163 5.66 19.63 -9.57
N GLY A 164 4.83 20.50 -9.03
CA GLY A 164 4.01 21.43 -9.81
C GLY A 164 2.80 20.81 -10.50
N GLU A 165 2.55 19.50 -10.33
CA GLU A 165 1.41 18.84 -10.96
C GLU A 165 0.09 19.21 -10.27
N THR A 166 -0.95 19.45 -11.06
CA THR A 166 -2.31 19.64 -10.55
C THR A 166 -3.00 18.30 -10.33
N LEU A 167 -3.57 18.09 -9.14
CA LEU A 167 -4.33 16.90 -8.80
C LEU A 167 -5.51 16.69 -9.76
N LYS A 168 -5.69 15.45 -10.22
CA LYS A 168 -6.76 15.04 -11.11
C LYS A 168 -7.65 14.00 -10.45
N ALA A 169 -8.96 14.13 -10.60
CA ALA A 169 -9.93 13.13 -10.20
C ALA A 169 -9.58 11.74 -10.78
N GLY A 170 -9.95 10.67 -10.08
CA GLY A 170 -9.69 9.30 -10.50
C GLY A 170 -8.21 8.88 -10.49
N THR A 171 -7.35 9.70 -9.86
CA THR A 171 -5.90 9.42 -9.79
C THR A 171 -5.45 9.25 -8.35
N LEU A 172 -4.71 8.17 -8.10
CA LEU A 172 -4.01 7.89 -6.85
C LEU A 172 -2.54 8.31 -6.98
N TYR A 173 -2.13 9.27 -6.19
CA TYR A 173 -0.77 9.80 -6.16
C TYR A 173 0.01 9.22 -4.99
N LEU A 174 1.23 8.77 -5.24
CA LEU A 174 2.19 8.37 -4.21
C LEU A 174 3.33 9.40 -4.17
N PRO A 175 3.81 9.82 -2.98
CA PRO A 175 4.98 10.68 -2.86
C PRO A 175 6.22 10.04 -3.50
N GLN A 176 7.15 10.85 -3.97
CA GLN A 176 8.49 10.38 -4.33
C GLN A 176 9.22 9.87 -3.08
N GLU A 177 10.06 8.86 -3.28
CA GLU A 177 10.84 8.26 -2.20
C GLU A 177 11.77 9.28 -1.53
N GLY A 178 11.77 9.31 -0.19
CA GLY A 178 12.59 10.24 0.59
C GLY A 178 12.20 11.72 0.45
N LYS A 179 11.00 12.02 -0.03
CA LYS A 179 10.51 13.39 -0.22
C LYS A 179 9.22 13.63 0.56
N HIS A 180 9.00 14.88 0.91
CA HIS A 180 7.70 15.35 1.39
C HIS A 180 6.83 15.80 0.24
N LEU A 181 5.53 15.49 0.33
CA LEU A 181 4.51 15.93 -0.60
C LEU A 181 3.54 16.88 0.12
N THR A 182 3.36 18.06 -0.43
CA THR A 182 2.37 19.02 0.05
C THR A 182 1.41 19.40 -1.07
N VAL A 183 0.21 19.81 -0.70
CA VAL A 183 -0.85 20.25 -1.63
C VAL A 183 -1.23 21.67 -1.27
N ASN A 184 -1.20 22.59 -2.25
CA ASN A 184 -1.64 23.94 -2.03
C ASN A 184 -3.17 24.11 -2.25
N PRO A 185 -3.77 25.25 -1.87
CA PRO A 185 -5.22 25.49 -2.06
C PRO A 185 -5.70 25.41 -3.51
N ARG A 186 -4.80 25.54 -4.48
CA ARG A 186 -5.11 25.40 -5.93
C ARG A 186 -5.00 23.95 -6.41
N LYS A 187 -4.88 22.99 -5.49
CA LYS A 187 -4.71 21.55 -5.79
C LYS A 187 -3.45 21.22 -6.57
N VAL A 188 -2.41 22.03 -6.44
CA VAL A 188 -1.09 21.79 -7.05
C VAL A 188 -0.18 21.11 -6.04
N LEU A 189 0.46 20.05 -6.46
CA LEU A 189 1.44 19.29 -5.68
C LEU A 189 2.77 20.04 -5.61
N LYS A 190 3.41 20.01 -4.46
CA LYS A 190 4.77 20.47 -4.27
C LYS A 190 5.59 19.41 -3.56
N ILE A 191 6.75 19.10 -4.14
CA ILE A 191 7.70 18.12 -3.60
C ILE A 191 8.86 18.88 -2.98
N SER A 192 9.26 18.50 -1.78
CA SER A 192 10.40 19.06 -1.07
C SER A 192 11.31 17.97 -0.50
N GLN A 193 12.52 18.33 -0.13
CA GLN A 193 13.43 17.42 0.57
C GLN A 193 12.79 16.96 1.88
N GLY A 194 12.93 15.64 2.18
CA GLY A 194 12.54 15.03 3.43
C GLY A 194 13.63 15.14 4.47
#